data_8cb4e249a316354d639b503f05bd8ea3
#
_entry.id   8cb4e249a316354d639b503f05bd8ea3
#
_cell.length_a   1.000
_cell.length_b   1.000
_cell.length_c   1.000
_cell.angle_alpha   90.00
_cell.angle_beta   90.00
_cell.angle_gamma   90.00
#
_symmetry.space_group_name_H-M   'P 1'
#
loop_
_entity.id
_entity.type
_entity.pdbx_description
1 polymer ?
#
loop_
_entity_poly.entity_id
_entity_poly.type
_entity_poly.pdbx_seq_one_letter_code
_entity_poly.pdbx_strand_id
1 'polypeptide(L)'
;MKKKILFLGGAKHQTAPLIYSKKKNYYVIVCDINADSPGKKYSDKFYNISISDKQKILEISKKEKINGIISYASEVGSTTQAFVGNKLGLPSNPLKSVQTLAYKNKFREFLKKNGFIYPKNKVFSNYTECNNFIKKSATLPVILKPVDASGSKGISTIENLKNLKEN
;
A
#
# COMPACT_ATOMS: atom_id res chain seq x y z
N MET A 1 27.99 -9.84 -13.02
CA MET A 1 26.59 -9.51 -13.41
C MET A 1 26.08 -8.33 -12.56
N LYS A 2 25.29 -7.44 -13.14
CA LYS A 2 24.65 -6.35 -12.38
C LYS A 2 23.63 -6.90 -11.39
N LYS A 3 23.59 -6.38 -10.17
CA LYS A 3 22.51 -6.68 -9.22
C LYS A 3 21.19 -6.13 -9.76
N LYS A 4 20.12 -6.92 -9.67
CA LYS A 4 18.78 -6.59 -10.17
C LYS A 4 17.90 -6.08 -9.03
N ILE A 5 17.32 -4.90 -9.22
CA ILE A 5 16.37 -4.31 -8.25
C ILE A 5 15.02 -4.12 -8.93
N LEU A 6 13.98 -4.64 -8.31
CA LEU A 6 12.61 -4.47 -8.75
C LEU A 6 11.95 -3.33 -7.98
N PHE A 7 11.38 -2.39 -8.69
CA PHE A 7 10.65 -1.23 -8.16
C PHE A 7 9.15 -1.40 -8.37
N LEU A 8 8.41 -1.17 -7.32
CA LEU A 8 6.94 -1.20 -7.31
C LEU A 8 6.40 0.23 -7.47
N GLY A 9 5.98 0.55 -8.69
CA GLY A 9 5.54 1.86 -9.11
C GLY A 9 6.62 2.65 -9.84
N GLY A 10 6.17 3.38 -10.86
CA GLY A 10 7.00 4.22 -11.72
C GLY A 10 6.43 5.62 -11.96
N ALA A 11 5.50 6.10 -11.11
CA ALA A 11 4.92 7.43 -11.21
C ALA A 11 6.01 8.52 -11.08
N LYS A 12 5.70 9.75 -11.51
CA LYS A 12 6.67 10.86 -11.56
C LYS A 12 7.45 11.04 -10.25
N HIS A 13 6.77 11.01 -9.11
CA HIS A 13 7.38 11.15 -7.79
C HIS A 13 8.22 9.94 -7.36
N GLN A 14 8.13 8.81 -8.07
CA GLN A 14 8.88 7.58 -7.80
C GLN A 14 10.12 7.43 -8.68
N THR A 15 10.41 8.38 -9.57
CA THR A 15 11.52 8.25 -10.53
C THR A 15 12.90 8.48 -9.93
N ALA A 16 13.01 9.25 -8.85
CA ALA A 16 14.31 9.57 -8.24
C ALA A 16 15.13 8.33 -7.82
N PRO A 17 14.57 7.34 -7.11
CA PRO A 17 15.33 6.13 -6.75
C PRO A 17 15.66 5.25 -7.96
N LEU A 18 14.87 5.27 -9.05
CA LEU A 18 15.19 4.59 -10.31
C LEU A 18 16.45 5.18 -10.96
N ILE A 19 16.47 6.51 -11.11
CA ILE A 19 17.61 7.25 -11.66
C ILE A 19 18.87 7.00 -10.82
N TYR A 20 18.74 7.07 -9.49
CA TYR A 20 19.86 6.80 -8.59
C TYR A 20 20.39 5.37 -8.76
N SER A 21 19.52 4.38 -8.84
CA SER A 21 19.90 2.97 -9.02
C SER A 21 20.61 2.74 -10.36
N LYS A 22 20.17 3.41 -11.43
CA LYS A 22 20.90 3.39 -12.72
C LYS A 22 22.29 3.98 -12.60
N LYS A 23 22.44 5.13 -11.92
CA LYS A 23 23.75 5.76 -11.67
C LYS A 23 24.69 4.83 -10.87
N LYS A 24 24.14 3.98 -9.98
CA LYS A 24 24.89 2.97 -9.21
C LYS A 24 25.07 1.64 -9.96
N ASN A 25 24.80 1.62 -11.26
CA ASN A 25 25.00 0.46 -12.14
C ASN A 25 24.15 -0.77 -11.78
N TYR A 26 22.98 -0.58 -11.14
CA TYR A 26 22.00 -1.65 -10.98
C TYR A 26 21.21 -1.89 -12.26
N TYR A 27 20.73 -3.13 -12.43
CA TYR A 27 19.70 -3.45 -13.42
C TYR A 27 18.33 -3.16 -12.81
N VAL A 28 17.63 -2.17 -13.36
CA VAL A 28 16.39 -1.63 -12.82
C VAL A 28 15.19 -2.26 -13.53
N ILE A 29 14.34 -2.92 -12.75
CA ILE A 29 13.06 -3.48 -13.20
C ILE A 29 11.95 -2.66 -12.57
N VAL A 30 10.94 -2.27 -13.34
CA VAL A 30 9.78 -1.52 -12.85
C VAL A 30 8.50 -2.28 -13.13
N CYS A 31 7.62 -2.37 -12.13
CA CYS A 31 6.25 -2.83 -12.27
C CYS A 31 5.29 -1.67 -12.01
N ASP A 32 4.40 -1.38 -12.94
CA ASP A 32 3.37 -0.35 -12.80
C ASP A 32 2.13 -0.75 -13.62
N ILE A 33 0.93 -0.41 -13.12
CA ILE A 33 -0.32 -0.65 -13.83
C ILE A 33 -0.49 0.29 -15.03
N ASN A 34 0.13 1.48 -14.97
CA ASN A 34 0.11 2.41 -16.09
C ASN A 34 1.22 2.04 -17.08
N ALA A 35 0.84 1.61 -18.29
CA ALA A 35 1.78 1.25 -19.36
C ALA A 35 2.70 2.40 -19.78
N ASP A 36 2.24 3.65 -19.59
CA ASP A 36 2.97 4.89 -19.92
C ASP A 36 3.57 5.57 -18.70
N SER A 37 3.79 4.78 -17.64
CA SER A 37 4.39 5.28 -16.40
C SER A 37 5.75 5.96 -16.68
N PRO A 38 6.00 7.16 -16.13
CA PRO A 38 7.27 7.89 -16.31
C PRO A 38 8.52 7.09 -15.92
N GLY A 39 8.38 6.15 -15.00
CA GLY A 39 9.47 5.25 -14.57
C GLY A 39 9.95 4.30 -15.64
N LYS A 40 9.12 4.00 -16.66
CA LYS A 40 9.47 3.10 -17.76
C LYS A 40 10.75 3.52 -18.48
N LYS A 41 10.93 4.82 -18.74
CA LYS A 41 12.13 5.33 -19.42
C LYS A 41 13.43 5.20 -18.61
N TYR A 42 13.33 5.00 -17.30
CA TYR A 42 14.49 4.82 -16.42
C TYR A 42 14.72 3.35 -16.04
N SER A 43 13.92 2.42 -16.58
CA SER A 43 14.07 0.99 -16.34
C SER A 43 14.85 0.29 -17.45
N ASP A 44 15.55 -0.79 -17.11
CA ASP A 44 16.09 -1.75 -18.08
C ASP A 44 15.00 -2.72 -18.53
N LYS A 45 13.99 -2.94 -17.68
CA LYS A 45 12.84 -3.79 -17.97
C LYS A 45 11.59 -3.24 -17.28
N PHE A 46 10.49 -3.29 -18.01
CA PHE A 46 9.20 -2.82 -17.51
C PHE A 46 8.15 -3.93 -17.64
N TYR A 47 7.35 -4.08 -16.58
CA TYR A 47 6.20 -4.96 -16.55
C TYR A 47 4.94 -4.15 -16.29
N ASN A 48 3.99 -4.21 -17.23
CA ASN A 48 2.70 -3.56 -17.06
C ASN A 48 1.79 -4.45 -16.19
N ILE A 49 1.87 -4.25 -14.88
CA ILE A 49 1.15 -5.04 -13.90
C ILE A 49 0.89 -4.25 -12.62
N SER A 50 -0.26 -4.52 -11.99
CA SER A 50 -0.59 -3.90 -10.70
C SER A 50 0.40 -4.30 -9.61
N ILE A 51 0.92 -3.32 -8.91
CA ILE A 51 1.79 -3.53 -7.74
C ILE A 51 1.06 -4.14 -6.54
N SER A 52 -0.28 -4.21 -6.56
CA SER A 52 -1.09 -4.91 -5.55
C SER A 52 -1.21 -6.42 -5.81
N ASP A 53 -0.90 -6.89 -7.02
CA ASP A 53 -0.92 -8.32 -7.38
C ASP A 53 0.36 -9.02 -6.86
N LYS A 54 0.32 -9.37 -5.57
CA LYS A 54 1.46 -9.95 -4.86
C LYS A 54 1.99 -11.23 -5.48
N GLN A 55 1.10 -12.06 -6.06
CA GLN A 55 1.49 -13.34 -6.63
C GLN A 55 2.25 -13.15 -7.95
N LYS A 56 1.72 -12.33 -8.85
CA LYS A 56 2.41 -12.02 -10.11
C LYS A 56 3.73 -11.28 -9.87
N ILE A 57 3.79 -10.37 -8.89
CA ILE A 57 5.06 -9.72 -8.52
C ILE A 57 6.06 -10.75 -7.98
N LEU A 58 5.63 -11.73 -7.19
CA LEU A 58 6.49 -12.82 -6.71
C LEU A 58 7.01 -13.68 -7.87
N GLU A 59 6.16 -14.03 -8.83
CA GLU A 59 6.54 -14.79 -10.04
C GLU A 59 7.59 -14.04 -10.88
N ILE A 60 7.35 -12.75 -11.13
CA ILE A 60 8.31 -11.88 -11.82
C ILE A 60 9.64 -11.83 -11.05
N SER A 61 9.58 -11.66 -9.74
CA SER A 61 10.76 -11.59 -8.89
C SER A 61 11.62 -12.85 -8.96
N LYS A 62 10.98 -14.02 -8.95
CA LYS A 62 11.65 -15.33 -9.14
C LYS A 62 12.25 -15.47 -10.54
N LYS A 63 11.46 -15.18 -11.58
CA LYS A 63 11.87 -15.23 -12.98
C LYS A 63 13.10 -14.35 -13.25
N GLU A 64 13.07 -13.14 -12.74
CA GLU A 64 14.15 -12.16 -12.91
C GLU A 64 15.35 -12.42 -11.99
N LYS A 65 15.21 -13.26 -10.97
CA LYS A 65 16.24 -13.52 -9.95
C LYS A 65 16.71 -12.21 -9.31
N ILE A 66 15.78 -11.43 -8.78
CA ILE A 66 16.07 -10.11 -8.21
C ILE A 66 16.95 -10.22 -6.96
N ASN A 67 17.76 -9.20 -6.70
CA ASN A 67 18.57 -9.07 -5.50
C ASN A 67 17.96 -8.12 -4.46
N GLY A 68 16.93 -7.37 -4.85
CA GLY A 68 16.21 -6.47 -3.97
C GLY A 68 14.87 -6.04 -4.57
N ILE A 69 13.94 -5.66 -3.71
CA ILE A 69 12.63 -5.12 -4.08
C ILE A 69 12.37 -3.84 -3.28
N ILE A 70 11.90 -2.80 -3.95
CA ILE A 70 11.69 -1.49 -3.36
C ILE A 70 10.29 -0.98 -3.73
N SER A 71 9.58 -0.50 -2.71
CA SER A 71 8.39 0.33 -2.84
C SER A 71 8.71 1.72 -2.28
N TYR A 72 8.76 2.72 -3.14
CA TYR A 72 9.03 4.10 -2.75
C TYR A 72 7.74 4.92 -2.82
N ALA A 73 7.42 5.61 -1.72
CA ALA A 73 6.24 6.48 -1.60
C ALA A 73 4.92 5.83 -2.04
N SER A 74 4.71 4.55 -1.67
CA SER A 74 3.50 3.78 -1.96
C SER A 74 3.14 2.84 -0.82
N GLU A 75 2.03 3.09 -0.15
CA GLU A 75 1.53 2.22 0.92
C GLU A 75 1.09 0.85 0.36
N VAL A 76 0.42 0.83 -0.78
CA VAL A 76 0.01 -0.42 -1.45
C VAL A 76 1.23 -1.25 -1.81
N GLY A 77 2.25 -0.63 -2.41
CA GLY A 77 3.49 -1.30 -2.76
C GLY A 77 4.26 -1.83 -1.55
N SER A 78 4.19 -1.16 -0.39
CA SER A 78 4.91 -1.59 0.82
C SER A 78 4.49 -2.97 1.30
N THR A 79 3.20 -3.31 1.24
CA THR A 79 2.69 -4.63 1.60
C THR A 79 3.14 -5.71 0.63
N THR A 80 3.21 -5.40 -0.66
CA THR A 80 3.73 -6.30 -1.70
C THR A 80 5.24 -6.49 -1.56
N GLN A 81 5.98 -5.41 -1.33
CA GLN A 81 7.43 -5.49 -1.04
C GLN A 81 7.72 -6.41 0.13
N ALA A 82 7.02 -6.23 1.25
CA ALA A 82 7.22 -7.05 2.44
C ALA A 82 6.85 -8.52 2.17
N PHE A 83 5.75 -8.79 1.46
CA PHE A 83 5.36 -10.15 1.10
C PHE A 83 6.42 -10.85 0.24
N VAL A 84 6.86 -10.22 -0.84
CA VAL A 84 7.85 -10.78 -1.76
C VAL A 84 9.22 -10.89 -1.11
N GLY A 85 9.65 -9.84 -0.39
CA GLY A 85 10.92 -9.82 0.31
C GLY A 85 11.03 -10.95 1.33
N ASN A 86 10.01 -11.11 2.19
CA ASN A 86 9.99 -12.20 3.17
C ASN A 86 9.95 -13.60 2.50
N LYS A 87 9.21 -13.76 1.38
CA LYS A 87 9.13 -15.04 0.65
C LYS A 87 10.45 -15.43 -0.04
N LEU A 88 11.25 -14.45 -0.44
CA LEU A 88 12.51 -14.68 -1.16
C LEU A 88 13.76 -14.53 -0.27
N GLY A 89 13.61 -14.27 1.02
CA GLY A 89 14.72 -14.02 1.92
C GLY A 89 15.50 -12.74 1.58
N LEU A 90 14.87 -11.76 0.92
CA LEU A 90 15.48 -10.47 0.60
C LEU A 90 15.35 -9.50 1.79
N PRO A 91 16.27 -8.54 1.94
CA PRO A 91 16.15 -7.49 2.94
C PRO A 91 14.79 -6.79 2.82
N SER A 92 13.99 -6.85 3.87
CA SER A 92 12.62 -6.34 3.91
C SER A 92 12.13 -6.18 5.34
N ASN A 93 11.19 -5.28 5.56
CA ASN A 93 10.49 -5.21 6.85
C ASN A 93 9.64 -6.48 7.07
N PRO A 94 9.45 -6.92 8.35
CA PRO A 94 8.56 -8.03 8.65
C PRO A 94 7.14 -7.77 8.12
N LEU A 95 6.58 -8.74 7.41
CA LEU A 95 5.25 -8.61 6.80
C LEU A 95 4.17 -8.23 7.81
N LYS A 96 4.21 -8.81 9.02
CA LYS A 96 3.26 -8.51 10.09
C LYS A 96 3.32 -7.04 10.51
N SER A 97 4.52 -6.47 10.65
CA SER A 97 4.69 -5.05 11.00
C SER A 97 4.14 -4.12 9.91
N VAL A 98 4.47 -4.42 8.65
CA VAL A 98 3.95 -3.64 7.52
C VAL A 98 2.43 -3.71 7.44
N GLN A 99 1.84 -4.90 7.61
CA GLN A 99 0.38 -5.05 7.62
C GLN A 99 -0.27 -4.33 8.80
N THR A 100 0.35 -4.34 9.98
CA THR A 100 -0.15 -3.60 11.15
C THR A 100 -0.22 -2.11 10.88
N LEU A 101 0.80 -1.54 10.23
CA LEU A 101 0.84 -0.10 9.92
C LEU A 101 -0.05 0.27 8.73
N ALA A 102 -0.14 -0.58 7.71
CA ALA A 102 -0.89 -0.31 6.48
C ALA A 102 -2.42 -0.37 6.68
N TYR A 103 -2.91 -1.29 7.52
CA TYR A 103 -4.35 -1.44 7.75
C TYR A 103 -4.81 -0.65 8.98
N LYS A 104 -5.69 0.32 8.77
CA LYS A 104 -6.15 1.24 9.83
C LYS A 104 -6.75 0.53 11.04
N ASN A 105 -7.54 -0.53 10.84
CA ASN A 105 -8.10 -1.33 11.92
C ASN A 105 -7.00 -2.02 12.75
N LYS A 106 -6.04 -2.68 12.08
CA LYS A 106 -4.91 -3.36 12.75
C LYS A 106 -4.04 -2.37 13.51
N PHE A 107 -3.80 -1.18 12.93
CA PHE A 107 -3.04 -0.14 13.61
C PHE A 107 -3.76 0.39 14.86
N ARG A 108 -5.09 0.58 14.81
CA ARG A 108 -5.87 0.96 15.99
C ARG A 108 -5.85 -0.10 17.09
N GLU A 109 -5.98 -1.37 16.72
CA GLU A 109 -5.85 -2.50 17.65
C GLU A 109 -4.46 -2.54 18.30
N PHE A 110 -3.41 -2.33 17.51
CA PHE A 110 -2.04 -2.24 18.02
C PHE A 110 -1.88 -1.11 19.03
N LEU A 111 -2.36 0.10 18.72
CA LEU A 111 -2.29 1.24 19.63
C LEU A 111 -3.03 0.94 20.94
N LYS A 112 -4.26 0.41 20.85
CA LYS A 112 -5.07 0.02 22.02
C LYS A 112 -4.33 -1.00 22.89
N LYS A 113 -3.82 -2.07 22.29
CA LYS A 113 -3.14 -3.16 23.00
C LYS A 113 -1.88 -2.71 23.73
N ASN A 114 -1.20 -1.69 23.21
CA ASN A 114 0.06 -1.20 23.78
C ASN A 114 -0.11 0.08 24.63
N GLY A 115 -1.33 0.47 24.99
CA GLY A 115 -1.58 1.60 25.88
C GLY A 115 -1.37 2.97 25.25
N PHE A 116 -1.27 3.08 23.92
CA PHE A 116 -1.16 4.36 23.24
C PHE A 116 -2.51 5.06 23.12
N ILE A 117 -2.49 6.38 23.05
CA ILE A 117 -3.67 7.18 22.74
C ILE A 117 -4.10 6.88 21.29
N TYR A 118 -5.39 6.59 21.10
CA TYR A 118 -5.96 6.32 19.79
C TYR A 118 -7.39 6.90 19.70
N PRO A 119 -7.85 7.34 18.52
CA PRO A 119 -9.22 7.79 18.34
C PRO A 119 -10.19 6.62 18.46
N LYS A 120 -11.37 6.86 19.07
CA LYS A 120 -12.46 5.88 19.07
C LYS A 120 -12.74 5.43 17.65
N ASN A 121 -12.86 4.14 17.43
CA ASN A 121 -13.13 3.58 16.10
C ASN A 121 -13.98 2.32 16.18
N LYS A 122 -14.70 2.06 15.11
CA LYS A 122 -15.40 0.79 14.88
C LYS A 122 -15.24 0.37 13.43
N VAL A 123 -15.14 -0.92 13.18
CA VAL A 123 -14.98 -1.51 11.85
C VAL A 123 -16.27 -2.20 11.46
N PHE A 124 -16.66 -2.06 10.20
CA PHE A 124 -17.86 -2.67 9.65
C PHE A 124 -17.52 -3.40 8.35
N SER A 125 -18.22 -4.47 8.08
CA SER A 125 -18.05 -5.27 6.85
C SER A 125 -19.04 -4.88 5.77
N ASN A 126 -20.11 -4.17 6.13
CA ASN A 126 -21.14 -3.74 5.19
C ASN A 126 -21.82 -2.43 5.61
N TYR A 127 -22.51 -1.82 4.63
CA TYR A 127 -23.20 -0.54 4.81
C TYR A 127 -24.30 -0.61 5.88
N THR A 128 -25.07 -1.67 5.94
CA THR A 128 -26.22 -1.79 6.86
C THR A 128 -25.79 -1.75 8.31
N GLU A 129 -24.74 -2.48 8.65
CA GLU A 129 -24.16 -2.46 10.02
C GLU A 129 -23.64 -1.06 10.39
N CYS A 130 -22.89 -0.44 9.45
CA CYS A 130 -22.37 0.92 9.64
C CYS A 130 -23.48 1.93 9.85
N ASN A 131 -24.49 1.93 8.99
CA ASN A 131 -25.65 2.82 9.04
C ASN A 131 -26.42 2.67 10.36
N ASN A 132 -26.70 1.42 10.77
CA ASN A 132 -27.41 1.15 12.03
C ASN A 132 -26.62 1.63 13.25
N PHE A 133 -25.31 1.45 13.24
CA PHE A 133 -24.46 1.93 14.32
C PHE A 133 -24.44 3.46 14.39
N ILE A 134 -24.28 4.15 13.25
CA ILE A 134 -24.25 5.61 13.22
C ILE A 134 -25.57 6.18 13.72
N LYS A 135 -26.70 5.65 13.26
CA LYS A 135 -28.04 6.10 13.68
C LYS A 135 -28.32 5.88 15.16
N LYS A 136 -27.84 4.80 15.75
CA LYS A 136 -28.20 4.39 17.11
C LYS A 136 -27.20 4.83 18.18
N SER A 137 -25.92 4.92 17.83
CA SER A 137 -24.87 4.95 18.85
C SER A 137 -23.74 5.94 18.58
N ALA A 138 -23.64 6.53 17.39
CA ALA A 138 -22.54 7.41 17.08
C ALA A 138 -22.80 8.85 17.55
N THR A 139 -21.76 9.47 18.10
CA THR A 139 -21.71 10.91 18.33
C THR A 139 -21.16 11.57 17.07
N LEU A 140 -21.96 12.39 16.42
CA LEU A 140 -21.54 13.13 15.22
C LEU A 140 -20.69 14.36 15.58
N PRO A 141 -19.76 14.77 14.70
CA PRO A 141 -19.44 14.18 13.39
C PRO A 141 -18.60 12.90 13.48
N VAL A 142 -18.75 12.02 12.49
CA VAL A 142 -17.87 10.83 12.33
C VAL A 142 -17.20 10.83 10.95
N ILE A 143 -16.03 10.20 10.87
CA ILE A 143 -15.29 10.02 9.62
C ILE A 143 -15.37 8.57 9.21
N LEU A 144 -15.94 8.30 8.04
CA LEU A 144 -15.89 7.00 7.37
C LEU A 144 -14.67 6.93 6.46
N LYS A 145 -13.99 5.81 6.46
CA LYS A 145 -12.83 5.58 5.59
C LYS A 145 -12.57 4.10 5.35
N PRO A 146 -12.10 3.70 4.17
CA PRO A 146 -11.65 2.34 3.91
C PRO A 146 -10.48 1.97 4.83
N VAL A 147 -10.41 0.70 5.24
CA VAL A 147 -9.34 0.22 6.14
C VAL A 147 -7.97 0.18 5.46
N ASP A 148 -7.92 0.03 4.14
CA ASP A 148 -6.73 -0.25 3.32
C ASP A 148 -6.41 0.82 2.26
N ALA A 149 -7.18 1.92 2.19
CA ALA A 149 -6.91 3.02 1.27
C ALA A 149 -5.93 4.05 1.84
N SER A 150 -5.24 4.75 0.94
CA SER A 150 -4.32 5.85 1.23
C SER A 150 -4.63 7.09 0.39
N GLY A 151 -3.99 8.21 0.70
CA GLY A 151 -4.14 9.46 -0.06
C GLY A 151 -5.55 10.04 0.01
N SER A 152 -6.22 9.92 1.14
CA SER A 152 -7.59 10.41 1.40
C SER A 152 -8.68 9.83 0.47
N LYS A 153 -8.40 8.76 -0.24
CA LYS A 153 -9.37 8.09 -1.12
C LYS A 153 -10.47 7.41 -0.30
N GLY A 154 -11.73 7.67 -0.67
CA GLY A 154 -12.90 7.06 -0.03
C GLY A 154 -13.11 7.53 1.41
N ILE A 155 -12.66 8.73 1.77
CA ILE A 155 -12.95 9.35 3.07
C ILE A 155 -14.20 10.21 2.93
N SER A 156 -15.13 10.04 3.86
CA SER A 156 -16.35 10.84 3.97
C SER A 156 -16.55 11.29 5.42
N THR A 157 -17.01 12.52 5.62
CA THR A 157 -17.42 13.03 6.92
C THR A 157 -18.94 13.05 7.02
N ILE A 158 -19.48 12.42 8.04
CA ILE A 158 -20.92 12.43 8.34
C ILE A 158 -21.17 13.40 9.48
N GLU A 159 -21.69 14.57 9.15
CA GLU A 159 -22.02 15.63 10.10
C GLU A 159 -23.44 15.52 10.64
N ASN A 160 -24.33 14.94 9.82
CA ASN A 160 -25.73 14.69 10.17
C ASN A 160 -26.25 13.41 9.51
N LEU A 161 -27.36 12.86 10.04
CA LEU A 161 -27.91 11.60 9.55
C LEU A 161 -28.49 11.67 8.12
N LYS A 162 -28.78 12.88 7.61
CA LYS A 162 -29.31 13.07 6.25
C LYS A 162 -28.24 12.73 5.20
N ASN A 163 -26.98 13.02 5.49
CA ASN A 163 -25.86 12.80 4.58
C ASN A 163 -25.39 11.32 4.51
N LEU A 164 -26.03 10.45 5.28
CA LEU A 164 -25.64 9.05 5.37
C LEU A 164 -25.99 8.22 4.13
N LYS A 165 -26.91 8.69 3.27
CA LYS A 165 -27.33 8.01 2.03
C LYS A 165 -26.49 8.37 0.81
N GLU A 166 -25.71 9.45 0.87
CA GLU A 166 -24.98 10.02 -0.27
C GLU A 166 -23.50 9.59 -0.30
N ASN A 167 -23.05 8.86 0.71
CA ASN A 167 -21.71 8.34 0.89
C ASN A 167 -21.71 6.82 0.98
#